data_2e5e36b8e6cdcacf5860a43320ada2fe
#
_entry.id   2e5e36b8e6cdcacf5860a43320ada2fe
#
_cell.length_a   1.000
_cell.length_b   1.000
_cell.length_c   1.000
_cell.angle_alpha   90.00
_cell.angle_beta   90.00
_cell.angle_gamma   90.00
#
_symmetry.space_group_name_H-M   'P 1'
#
loop_
_entity.id
_entity.type
_entity.pdbx_description
1 polymer ?
#
loop_
_entity_poly.entity_id
_entity_poly.type
_entity_poly.pdbx_seq_one_letter_code
_entity_poly.pdbx_strand_id
1 'polypeptide(L)'
;AWSQATKKHIKTSLTLYIRSMQKQLAPMGYHYRADDIEGKQHLEHVIPQNKIINAYLHGFITAEQALQMPLCIISDSDKHLLEGDWQQSGNWQYPFRRYQSAGYTKTIRSVDGRVIDMQKHTLDGHFAMLGIKA
;
A
#
# COMPACT_ATOMS: atom_id res chain seq x y z
N ALA A 1 23.35 -15.02 -15.70
CA ALA A 1 22.45 -14.66 -14.56
C ALA A 1 23.24 -13.91 -13.50
N TRP A 2 22.58 -13.00 -12.81
CA TRP A 2 23.19 -12.24 -11.72
C TRP A 2 23.37 -13.12 -10.48
N SER A 3 24.43 -12.85 -9.70
CA SER A 3 24.66 -13.50 -8.41
C SER A 3 23.54 -13.14 -7.41
N GLN A 4 23.42 -13.94 -6.34
CA GLN A 4 22.45 -13.65 -5.28
C GLN A 4 22.73 -12.30 -4.58
N ALA A 5 24.01 -11.96 -4.37
CA ALA A 5 24.40 -10.69 -3.79
C ALA A 5 23.97 -9.52 -4.68
N THR A 6 24.17 -9.62 -6.00
CA THR A 6 23.74 -8.59 -6.95
C THR A 6 22.23 -8.46 -6.98
N LYS A 7 21.48 -9.58 -6.99
CA LYS A 7 20.01 -9.56 -6.95
C LYS A 7 19.49 -8.88 -5.69
N LYS A 8 20.09 -9.17 -4.53
CA LYS A 8 19.75 -8.55 -3.26
C LYS A 8 19.99 -7.04 -3.28
N HIS A 9 21.11 -6.61 -3.85
CA HIS A 9 21.47 -5.20 -3.97
C HIS A 9 20.47 -4.45 -4.85
N ILE A 10 20.12 -5.01 -5.99
CA ILE A 10 19.11 -4.42 -6.89
C ILE A 10 17.77 -4.27 -6.18
N LYS A 11 17.32 -5.32 -5.48
CA LYS A 11 16.07 -5.30 -4.72
C LYS A 11 16.06 -4.21 -3.65
N THR A 12 17.16 -4.08 -2.92
CA THR A 12 17.29 -3.05 -1.87
C THR A 12 17.23 -1.65 -2.48
N SER A 13 17.96 -1.42 -3.56
CA SER A 13 17.98 -0.12 -4.25
C SER A 13 16.61 0.24 -4.81
N LEU A 14 15.90 -0.71 -5.43
CA LEU A 14 14.54 -0.51 -5.93
C LEU A 14 13.57 -0.19 -4.80
N THR A 15 13.67 -0.89 -3.67
CA THR A 15 12.81 -0.65 -2.51
C THR A 15 12.94 0.78 -2.01
N LEU A 16 14.17 1.27 -1.86
CA LEU A 16 14.44 2.64 -1.41
C LEU A 16 13.92 3.68 -2.41
N TYR A 17 14.17 3.44 -3.70
CA TYR A 17 13.71 4.34 -4.77
C TYR A 17 12.18 4.42 -4.81
N ILE A 18 11.51 3.27 -4.85
CA ILE A 18 10.04 3.22 -4.93
C ILE A 18 9.42 3.84 -3.69
N ARG A 19 9.95 3.56 -2.50
CA ARG A 19 9.47 4.16 -1.25
C ARG A 19 9.54 5.69 -1.28
N SER A 20 10.65 6.24 -1.74
CA SER A 20 10.84 7.67 -1.87
C SER A 20 9.86 8.29 -2.86
N MET A 21 9.73 7.67 -4.04
CA MET A 21 8.86 8.17 -5.10
C MET A 21 7.38 8.05 -4.75
N GLN A 22 6.97 6.99 -4.04
CA GLN A 22 5.59 6.84 -3.60
C GLN A 22 5.11 8.02 -2.77
N LYS A 23 5.93 8.49 -1.83
CA LYS A 23 5.59 9.64 -0.99
C LYS A 23 5.49 10.93 -1.79
N GLN A 24 6.33 11.09 -2.82
CA GLN A 24 6.33 12.29 -3.66
C GLN A 24 5.16 12.33 -4.62
N LEU A 25 4.76 11.17 -5.15
CA LEU A 25 3.72 11.05 -6.17
C LEU A 25 2.30 10.97 -5.58
N ALA A 26 2.15 10.48 -4.36
CA ALA A 26 0.84 10.43 -3.71
C ALA A 26 0.30 11.85 -3.51
N PRO A 27 -1.01 12.08 -3.68
CA PRO A 27 -1.59 13.43 -3.70
C PRO A 27 -1.25 14.31 -2.49
N MET A 28 -1.12 13.70 -1.30
CA MET A 28 -0.77 14.41 -0.06
C MET A 28 0.33 13.67 0.70
N GLY A 29 1.19 12.94 -0.01
CA GLY A 29 2.13 12.00 0.60
C GLY A 29 1.46 10.69 1.02
N TYR A 30 0.16 10.58 0.82
CA TYR A 30 -0.66 9.37 1.06
C TYR A 30 -1.93 9.46 0.22
N HIS A 31 -2.66 8.33 0.10
CA HIS A 31 -3.91 8.24 -0.67
C HIS A 31 -5.13 8.12 0.23
N TYR A 32 -4.96 7.59 1.42
CA TYR A 32 -6.03 7.31 2.38
C TYR A 32 -5.61 7.68 3.78
N ARG A 33 -6.60 7.97 4.62
CA ARG A 33 -6.38 8.30 6.02
C ARG A 33 -7.49 7.72 6.87
N ALA A 34 -7.12 7.09 7.99
CA ALA A 34 -8.10 6.65 8.98
C ALA A 34 -8.64 7.86 9.74
N ASP A 35 -9.92 7.79 10.13
CA ASP A 35 -10.49 8.72 11.09
C ASP A 35 -9.90 8.44 12.49
N ASP A 36 -9.99 9.41 13.38
CA ASP A 36 -9.63 9.27 14.80
C ASP A 36 -8.19 8.80 15.01
N ILE A 37 -7.26 9.44 14.30
CA ILE A 37 -5.82 9.21 14.54
C ILE A 37 -5.46 9.68 15.94
N GLU A 38 -4.93 8.77 16.74
CA GLU A 38 -4.51 9.05 18.11
C GLU A 38 -2.98 9.03 18.20
N GLY A 39 -2.41 10.14 18.69
CA GLY A 39 -0.95 10.24 18.88
C GLY A 39 -0.19 10.25 17.58
N LYS A 40 0.90 9.48 17.53
CA LYS A 40 1.80 9.42 16.39
C LYS A 40 1.12 8.77 15.18
N GLN A 41 1.34 9.35 14.00
CA GLN A 41 0.88 8.80 12.74
C GLN A 41 1.86 7.78 12.18
N HIS A 42 1.33 6.79 11.46
CA HIS A 42 2.12 5.79 10.74
C HIS A 42 1.63 5.73 9.29
N LEU A 43 2.57 5.80 8.34
CA LEU A 43 2.28 5.61 6.93
C LEU A 43 2.35 4.11 6.61
N GLU A 44 1.18 3.52 6.37
CA GLU A 44 1.05 2.10 6.09
C GLU A 44 1.00 1.84 4.59
N HIS A 45 1.78 0.86 4.13
CA HIS A 45 1.62 0.31 2.79
C HIS A 45 0.45 -0.67 2.83
N VAL A 46 -0.66 -0.34 2.18
CA VAL A 46 -1.85 -1.20 2.16
C VAL A 46 -1.52 -2.56 1.56
N ILE A 47 -0.69 -2.56 0.51
CA ILE A 47 -0.03 -3.76 0.01
C ILE A 47 1.43 -3.68 0.46
N PRO A 48 1.97 -4.70 1.14
CA PRO A 48 3.33 -4.66 1.66
C PRO A 48 4.36 -4.37 0.57
N GLN A 49 5.37 -3.58 0.91
CA GLN A 49 6.38 -3.11 -0.03
C GLN A 49 7.11 -4.26 -0.73
N ASN A 50 7.45 -5.34 -0.01
CA ASN A 50 8.12 -6.50 -0.61
C ASN A 50 7.25 -7.19 -1.66
N LYS A 51 5.93 -7.18 -1.50
CA LYS A 51 5.00 -7.75 -2.48
C LYS A 51 4.94 -6.88 -3.73
N ILE A 52 4.95 -5.56 -3.58
CA ILE A 52 4.99 -4.62 -4.69
C ILE A 52 6.27 -4.81 -5.51
N ILE A 53 7.43 -4.86 -4.85
CA ILE A 53 8.71 -5.03 -5.50
C ILE A 53 8.75 -6.35 -6.28
N ASN A 54 8.34 -7.45 -5.65
CA ASN A 54 8.33 -8.75 -6.30
C ASN A 54 7.40 -8.79 -7.52
N ALA A 55 6.21 -8.20 -7.41
CA ALA A 55 5.25 -8.13 -8.53
C ALA A 55 5.84 -7.32 -9.69
N TYR A 56 6.50 -6.21 -9.41
CA TYR A 56 7.15 -5.40 -10.44
C TYR A 56 8.28 -6.17 -11.13
N LEU A 57 9.15 -6.81 -10.35
CA LEU A 57 10.29 -7.57 -10.90
C LEU A 57 9.84 -8.76 -11.76
N HIS A 58 8.67 -9.34 -11.48
CA HIS A 58 8.10 -10.44 -12.26
C HIS A 58 7.20 -9.97 -13.40
N GLY A 59 7.06 -8.66 -13.60
CA GLY A 59 6.27 -8.11 -14.70
C GLY A 59 4.76 -8.17 -14.50
N PHE A 60 4.27 -8.41 -13.27
CA PHE A 60 2.83 -8.46 -12.99
C PHE A 60 2.19 -7.08 -12.88
N ILE A 61 2.97 -6.06 -12.59
CA ILE A 61 2.52 -4.67 -12.51
C ILE A 61 3.50 -3.77 -13.25
N THR A 62 3.02 -2.62 -13.71
CA THR A 62 3.86 -1.60 -14.36
C THR A 62 4.65 -0.81 -13.32
N ALA A 63 5.67 -0.08 -13.76
CA ALA A 63 6.40 0.86 -12.90
C ALA A 63 5.46 1.92 -12.34
N GLU A 64 4.57 2.48 -13.16
CA GLU A 64 3.59 3.48 -12.73
C GLU A 64 2.68 2.93 -11.63
N GLN A 65 2.18 1.71 -11.79
CA GLN A 65 1.36 1.05 -10.78
C GLN A 65 2.15 0.84 -9.48
N ALA A 66 3.39 0.37 -9.57
CA ALA A 66 4.24 0.15 -8.39
C ALA A 66 4.47 1.46 -7.61
N LEU A 67 4.69 2.57 -8.32
CA LEU A 67 4.95 3.88 -7.72
C LEU A 67 3.71 4.51 -7.10
N GLN A 68 2.50 4.06 -7.49
CA GLN A 68 1.23 4.62 -7.03
C GLN A 68 0.38 3.62 -6.24
N MET A 69 1.01 2.59 -5.68
CA MET A 69 0.31 1.66 -4.79
C MET A 69 -0.25 2.38 -3.56
N PRO A 70 -1.39 1.92 -3.02
CA PRO A 70 -2.09 2.67 -1.98
C PRO A 70 -1.29 2.80 -0.69
N LEU A 71 -1.23 4.04 -0.19
CA LEU A 71 -0.64 4.41 1.09
C LEU A 71 -1.74 4.95 2.00
N CYS A 72 -1.75 4.52 3.25
CA CYS A 72 -2.76 4.90 4.23
C CYS A 72 -2.14 5.39 5.53
N ILE A 73 -2.60 6.53 6.03
CA ILE A 73 -2.21 7.02 7.36
C ILE A 73 -3.11 6.37 8.41
N ILE A 74 -2.50 5.74 9.39
CA ILE A 74 -3.18 5.15 10.55
C ILE A 74 -2.48 5.64 11.83
N SER A 75 -3.08 5.35 12.99
CA SER A 75 -2.39 5.57 14.26
C SER A 75 -1.22 4.58 14.38
N ASP A 76 -0.06 5.06 14.85
CA ASP A 76 1.12 4.22 15.04
C ASP A 76 0.83 3.03 15.96
N SER A 77 -0.02 3.23 16.97
CA SER A 77 -0.45 2.17 17.88
C SER A 77 -1.22 1.04 17.19
N ASP A 78 -1.80 1.29 16.02
CA ASP A 78 -2.59 0.29 15.29
C ASP A 78 -1.77 -0.51 14.27
N LYS A 79 -0.54 -0.12 13.99
CA LYS A 79 0.27 -0.77 12.94
C LYS A 79 0.51 -2.25 13.20
N HIS A 80 0.63 -2.65 14.48
CA HIS A 80 0.87 -4.05 14.85
C HIS A 80 -0.31 -4.97 14.48
N LEU A 81 -1.53 -4.43 14.37
CA LEU A 81 -2.69 -5.22 13.91
C LEU A 81 -2.51 -5.73 12.49
N LEU A 82 -1.74 -5.01 11.69
CA LEU A 82 -1.56 -5.30 10.26
C LEU A 82 -0.27 -6.06 9.96
N GLU A 83 0.60 -6.24 10.96
CA GLU A 83 1.87 -6.95 10.80
C GLU A 83 1.64 -8.43 10.49
N GLY A 84 2.26 -8.92 9.41
CA GLY A 84 2.18 -10.32 9.00
C GLY A 84 0.83 -10.75 8.43
N ASP A 85 -0.17 -9.90 8.45
CA ASP A 85 -1.54 -10.26 8.08
C ASP A 85 -1.70 -10.57 6.58
N TRP A 86 -0.85 -10.00 5.73
CA TRP A 86 -0.94 -10.21 4.28
C TRP A 86 -0.81 -11.68 3.89
N GLN A 87 0.03 -12.45 4.58
CA GLN A 87 0.22 -13.87 4.25
C GLN A 87 -1.06 -14.69 4.45
N GLN A 88 -1.92 -14.26 5.36
CA GLN A 88 -3.15 -14.98 5.70
C GLN A 88 -4.37 -14.44 4.96
N SER A 89 -4.46 -13.13 4.80
CA SER A 89 -5.65 -12.46 4.28
C SER A 89 -5.36 -11.46 3.16
N GLY A 90 -4.15 -11.44 2.63
CA GLY A 90 -3.76 -10.54 1.53
C GLY A 90 -4.54 -10.83 0.26
N ASN A 91 -5.02 -9.77 -0.39
CA ASN A 91 -5.80 -9.86 -1.61
C ASN A 91 -5.47 -8.66 -2.50
N TRP A 92 -4.86 -8.91 -3.66
CA TRP A 92 -4.48 -7.86 -4.61
C TRP A 92 -5.69 -7.12 -5.17
N GLN A 93 -6.79 -7.82 -5.43
CA GLN A 93 -7.99 -7.20 -5.98
C GLN A 93 -8.70 -6.31 -4.95
N TYR A 94 -8.71 -6.72 -3.68
CA TYR A 94 -9.37 -6.01 -2.58
C TYR A 94 -8.37 -5.79 -1.44
N PRO A 95 -7.41 -4.87 -1.60
CA PRO A 95 -6.27 -4.79 -0.69
C PRO A 95 -6.63 -4.36 0.74
N PHE A 96 -7.76 -3.67 0.94
CA PHE A 96 -8.20 -3.25 2.28
C PHE A 96 -8.94 -4.33 3.06
N ARG A 97 -9.28 -5.47 2.43
CA ARG A 97 -9.97 -6.56 3.16
C ARG A 97 -9.16 -7.08 4.35
N ARG A 98 -7.83 -7.06 4.24
CA ARG A 98 -6.97 -7.49 5.33
C ARG A 98 -7.12 -6.62 6.58
N TYR A 99 -7.48 -5.34 6.43
CA TYR A 99 -7.73 -4.45 7.57
C TYR A 99 -8.90 -4.96 8.41
N GLN A 100 -10.00 -5.33 7.77
CA GLN A 100 -11.15 -5.89 8.49
C GLN A 100 -10.80 -7.25 9.10
N SER A 101 -10.09 -8.11 8.38
CA SER A 101 -9.65 -9.41 8.90
C SER A 101 -8.77 -9.27 10.13
N ALA A 102 -7.97 -8.21 10.19
CA ALA A 102 -7.10 -7.90 11.32
C ALA A 102 -7.84 -7.24 12.50
N GLY A 103 -9.14 -6.96 12.36
CA GLY A 103 -9.92 -6.32 13.41
C GLY A 103 -9.86 -4.80 13.42
N TYR A 104 -9.42 -4.18 12.33
CA TYR A 104 -9.38 -2.73 12.23
C TYR A 104 -10.80 -2.17 12.12
N THR A 105 -11.19 -1.28 13.03
CA THR A 105 -12.56 -0.79 13.14
C THR A 105 -12.75 0.67 12.75
N LYS A 106 -11.66 1.41 12.57
CA LYS A 106 -11.76 2.84 12.22
C LYS A 106 -12.15 3.00 10.75
N THR A 107 -12.92 4.05 10.46
CA THR A 107 -13.28 4.43 9.10
C THR A 107 -12.06 4.93 8.35
N ILE A 108 -11.91 4.55 7.09
CA ILE A 108 -10.85 5.01 6.20
C ILE A 108 -11.47 5.88 5.11
N ARG A 109 -10.86 7.03 4.85
CA ARG A 109 -11.29 7.96 3.80
C ARG A 109 -10.17 8.16 2.79
N SER A 110 -10.56 8.34 1.53
CA SER A 110 -9.64 8.85 0.51
C SER A 110 -9.31 10.32 0.78
N VAL A 111 -8.28 10.84 0.10
CA VAL A 111 -7.84 12.25 0.30
C VAL A 111 -8.92 13.27 -0.06
N ASP A 112 -9.90 12.89 -0.91
CA ASP A 112 -11.05 13.74 -1.25
C ASP A 112 -12.21 13.62 -0.25
N GLY A 113 -12.02 12.90 0.84
CA GLY A 113 -12.99 12.80 1.94
C GLY A 113 -14.01 11.68 1.82
N ARG A 114 -13.99 10.88 0.74
CA ARG A 114 -14.94 9.79 0.58
C ARG A 114 -14.58 8.61 1.47
N VAL A 115 -15.58 8.08 2.18
CA VAL A 115 -15.43 6.84 2.94
C VAL A 115 -15.25 5.68 1.96
N ILE A 116 -14.23 4.85 2.17
CA ILE A 116 -14.05 3.64 1.38
C ILE A 116 -14.70 2.45 2.08
N ASP A 117 -15.24 1.53 1.28
CA ASP A 117 -15.72 0.25 1.76
C ASP A 117 -14.56 -0.75 1.69
N MET A 118 -14.04 -1.16 2.86
CA MET A 118 -12.86 -2.04 2.93
C MET A 118 -13.10 -3.39 2.27
N GLN A 119 -14.35 -3.85 2.16
CA GLN A 119 -14.69 -5.12 1.50
C GLN A 119 -14.76 -4.99 -0.02
N LYS A 120 -15.12 -3.82 -0.52
CA LYS A 120 -15.46 -3.63 -1.94
C LYS A 120 -14.49 -2.74 -2.70
N HIS A 121 -13.68 -1.93 -2.00
CA HIS A 121 -12.74 -1.04 -2.67
C HIS A 121 -11.64 -1.84 -3.35
N THR A 122 -11.53 -1.71 -4.68
CA THR A 122 -10.60 -2.50 -5.48
C THR A 122 -9.32 -1.72 -5.76
N LEU A 123 -8.26 -2.46 -6.07
CA LEU A 123 -7.01 -1.86 -6.56
C LEU A 123 -7.25 -1.13 -7.89
N ASP A 124 -8.07 -1.69 -8.79
CA ASP A 124 -8.44 -1.04 -10.03
C ASP A 124 -9.16 0.29 -9.76
N GLY A 125 -10.06 0.32 -8.78
CA GLY A 125 -10.73 1.54 -8.34
C GLY A 125 -9.75 2.58 -7.80
N HIS A 126 -8.75 2.14 -7.05
CA HIS A 126 -7.68 3.01 -6.58
C HIS A 126 -6.92 3.67 -7.75
N PHE A 127 -6.49 2.88 -8.73
CA PHE A 127 -5.81 3.41 -9.90
C PHE A 127 -6.70 4.33 -10.73
N ALA A 128 -7.99 3.99 -10.87
CA ALA A 128 -8.94 4.83 -11.58
C ALA A 128 -9.07 6.23 -10.95
N MET A 129 -9.06 6.32 -9.61
CA MET A 129 -9.06 7.61 -8.90
C MET A 129 -7.84 8.46 -9.24
N LEU A 130 -6.73 7.84 -9.57
CA LEU A 130 -5.48 8.52 -9.91
C LEU A 130 -5.30 8.73 -11.42
N GLY A 131 -6.24 8.26 -12.24
CA GLY A 131 -6.13 8.33 -13.70
C GLY A 131 -5.10 7.36 -14.28
N ILE A 132 -4.79 6.28 -13.58
CA ILE A 132 -3.81 5.28 -13.99
C ILE A 132 -4.56 4.08 -14.57
N LYS A 133 -4.09 3.56 -15.68
CA LYS A 133 -4.66 2.33 -16.26
C LYS A 133 -4.34 1.12 -15.39
N ALA A 134 -5.35 0.35 -15.13
CA ALA A 134 -5.19 -0.90 -14.39
C ALA A 134 -4.63 -2.01 -15.29
#